data_b5160544505d069915a7cd00242b3282
#
_entry.id   b5160544505d069915a7cd00242b3282
#
_cell.length_a   1.000
_cell.length_b   1.000
_cell.length_c   1.000
_cell.angle_alpha   90.00
_cell.angle_beta   90.00
_cell.angle_gamma   90.00
#
_symmetry.space_group_name_H-M   'P 1'
#
loop_
_entity.id
_entity.type
_entity.pdbx_description
1 polymer ?
#
loop_
_entity_poly.entity_id
_entity_poly.type
_entity_poly.pdbx_seq_one_letter_code
_entity_poly.pdbx_strand_id
1 'polypeptide(L)'
;LCAKDNGCSVIGVEINEDAHNMALRNAEANGVQSRLTSICADLRAIPSELLNGNFHCCVSNPPYFAAGPESKETPWARHEAMCSPEDLFRVSARTLRFGGDFFLVHKPERLAELCACAAAHNLAPKRLQLLRHKKTDPVCLILLQCRKGAKHGLIIEEEYLRNADGTPSDYYRRLYHI
;
A
#
# COMPACT_ATOMS: atom_id res chain seq x y z
N LEU A 1 7.43 8.74 7.05
CA LEU A 1 7.17 8.19 8.39
C LEU A 1 8.09 7.02 8.70
N CYS A 2 8.06 5.90 7.94
CA CYS A 2 8.91 4.73 8.23
C CYS A 2 10.39 5.09 8.38
N ALA A 3 10.96 5.88 7.46
CA ALA A 3 12.36 6.29 7.54
C ALA A 3 12.65 7.20 8.73
N LYS A 4 11.68 8.02 9.14
CA LYS A 4 11.85 8.99 10.24
C LYS A 4 11.73 8.32 11.61
N ASP A 5 10.67 7.56 11.82
CA ASP A 5 10.29 7.10 13.16
C ASP A 5 10.98 5.79 13.56
N ASN A 6 11.22 4.88 12.61
CA ASN A 6 11.70 3.52 12.91
C ASN A 6 13.14 3.25 12.49
N GLY A 7 13.88 4.24 11.99
CA GLY A 7 15.25 4.05 11.53
C GLY A 7 15.37 3.09 10.34
N CYS A 8 14.29 2.80 9.64
CA CYS A 8 14.29 1.92 8.47
C CYS A 8 14.94 2.60 7.28
N SER A 9 15.62 1.83 6.44
CA SER A 9 15.95 2.24 5.08
C SER A 9 14.76 1.95 4.17
N VAL A 10 14.38 2.92 3.36
CA VAL A 10 13.20 2.87 2.50
C VAL A 10 13.61 3.13 1.05
N ILE A 11 13.10 2.31 0.13
CA ILE A 11 13.17 2.56 -1.30
C ILE A 11 11.75 2.84 -1.79
N GLY A 12 11.53 4.03 -2.34
CA GLY A 12 10.29 4.42 -3.01
C GLY A 12 10.45 4.29 -4.53
N VAL A 13 9.43 3.74 -5.18
CA VAL A 13 9.34 3.70 -6.65
C VAL A 13 8.17 4.57 -7.06
N GLU A 14 8.42 5.54 -7.92
CA GLU A 14 7.45 6.52 -8.38
C GLU A 14 7.64 6.75 -9.89
N ILE A 15 6.58 6.62 -10.66
CA ILE A 15 6.62 6.80 -12.11
C ILE A 15 6.52 8.28 -12.52
N ASN A 16 5.89 9.11 -11.68
CA ASN A 16 5.73 10.53 -11.92
C ASN A 16 6.99 11.28 -11.44
N GLU A 17 7.68 11.94 -12.36
CA GLU A 17 8.93 12.66 -12.09
C GLU A 17 8.75 13.80 -11.07
N ASP A 18 7.64 14.55 -11.13
CA ASP A 18 7.37 15.63 -10.17
C ASP A 18 7.15 15.09 -8.75
N ALA A 19 6.43 13.98 -8.62
CA ALA A 19 6.21 13.32 -7.34
C ALA A 19 7.51 12.70 -6.80
N HIS A 20 8.34 12.09 -7.67
CA HIS A 20 9.67 11.62 -7.33
C HIS A 20 10.54 12.78 -6.79
N ASN A 21 10.63 13.90 -7.50
CA ASN A 21 11.37 15.07 -7.07
C ASN A 21 10.84 15.67 -5.77
N MET A 22 9.52 15.63 -5.56
CA MET A 22 8.91 16.05 -4.30
C MET A 22 9.32 15.11 -3.14
N ALA A 23 9.36 13.81 -3.37
CA ALA A 23 9.80 12.85 -2.35
C ALA A 23 11.25 13.09 -1.92
N LEU A 24 12.15 13.41 -2.84
CA LEU A 24 13.55 13.78 -2.54
C LEU A 24 13.63 15.05 -1.68
N ARG A 25 12.93 16.13 -2.08
CA ARG A 25 12.87 17.37 -1.27
C ARG A 25 12.29 17.13 0.14
N ASN A 26 11.25 16.31 0.24
CA ASN A 26 10.66 15.97 1.53
C ASN A 26 11.61 15.15 2.39
N ALA A 27 12.40 14.25 1.81
CA ALA A 27 13.42 13.49 2.53
C ALA A 27 14.49 14.41 3.13
N GLU A 28 14.98 15.38 2.35
CA GLU A 28 15.94 16.39 2.79
C GLU A 28 15.37 17.27 3.91
N ALA A 29 14.17 17.84 3.70
CA ALA A 29 13.48 18.69 4.67
C ALA A 29 13.21 17.99 6.02
N ASN A 30 13.09 16.65 6.03
CA ASN A 30 12.90 15.85 7.23
C ASN A 30 14.19 15.19 7.77
N GLY A 31 15.35 15.44 7.18
CA GLY A 31 16.64 14.89 7.60
C GLY A 31 16.75 13.37 7.46
N VAL A 32 16.03 12.76 6.49
CA VAL A 32 16.02 11.31 6.27
C VAL A 32 16.59 10.89 4.91
N GLN A 33 17.25 11.81 4.20
CA GLN A 33 17.81 11.57 2.86
C GLN A 33 18.82 10.41 2.81
N SER A 34 19.53 10.14 3.92
CA SER A 34 20.45 9.00 4.01
C SER A 34 19.76 7.65 4.14
N ARG A 35 18.46 7.64 4.45
CA ARG A 35 17.65 6.42 4.68
C ARG A 35 16.52 6.26 3.68
N LEU A 36 16.28 7.24 2.82
CA LEU A 36 15.26 7.20 1.78
C LEU A 36 15.89 7.32 0.41
N THR A 37 15.75 6.30 -0.42
CA THR A 37 16.09 6.32 -1.83
C THR A 37 14.80 6.40 -2.64
N SER A 38 14.69 7.33 -3.56
CA SER A 38 13.58 7.39 -4.51
C SER A 38 14.08 7.03 -5.91
N ILE A 39 13.35 6.17 -6.59
CA ILE A 39 13.63 5.70 -7.96
C ILE A 39 12.48 6.16 -8.85
N CYS A 40 12.79 6.98 -9.87
CA CYS A 40 11.83 7.36 -10.89
C CYS A 40 11.75 6.25 -11.94
N ALA A 41 10.75 5.36 -11.80
CA ALA A 41 10.58 4.22 -12.70
C ALA A 41 9.15 3.67 -12.67
N ASP A 42 8.79 2.96 -13.75
CA ASP A 42 7.62 2.10 -13.75
C ASP A 42 7.88 0.89 -12.83
N LEU A 43 6.93 0.60 -11.92
CA LEU A 43 7.03 -0.53 -11.00
C LEU A 43 7.26 -1.87 -11.72
N ARG A 44 6.75 -2.02 -12.95
CA ARG A 44 6.91 -3.23 -13.77
C ARG A 44 8.33 -3.41 -14.32
N ALA A 45 9.11 -2.33 -14.33
CA ALA A 45 10.46 -2.26 -14.91
C ALA A 45 11.52 -1.77 -13.90
N ILE A 46 11.30 -2.05 -12.60
CA ILE A 46 12.29 -1.70 -11.56
C ILE A 46 13.60 -2.49 -11.73
N PRO A 47 14.73 -1.96 -11.25
CA PRO A 47 16.01 -2.64 -11.29
C PRO A 47 15.95 -4.05 -10.70
N SER A 48 16.58 -5.00 -11.39
CA SER A 48 16.58 -6.42 -11.00
C SER A 48 17.16 -6.67 -9.60
N GLU A 49 18.06 -5.80 -9.16
CA GLU A 49 18.71 -5.83 -7.85
C GLU A 49 17.69 -5.66 -6.70
N LEU A 50 16.55 -5.03 -6.98
CA LEU A 50 15.45 -4.92 -6.01
C LEU A 50 14.56 -6.16 -5.97
N LEU A 51 14.64 -7.02 -6.98
CA LEU A 51 13.84 -8.24 -7.13
C LEU A 51 14.52 -9.49 -6.52
N ASN A 52 15.37 -9.30 -5.54
CA ASN A 52 16.23 -10.34 -4.96
C ASN A 52 15.69 -10.96 -3.65
N GLY A 53 14.49 -10.56 -3.22
CA GLY A 53 13.87 -11.13 -2.01
C GLY A 53 14.50 -10.68 -0.69
N ASN A 54 15.07 -9.48 -0.61
CA ASN A 54 15.76 -8.98 0.59
C ASN A 54 14.92 -8.05 1.46
N PHE A 55 13.78 -7.55 0.98
CA PHE A 55 12.98 -6.59 1.73
C PHE A 55 12.13 -7.26 2.81
N HIS A 56 12.06 -6.62 3.97
CA HIS A 56 11.23 -7.08 5.10
C HIS A 56 9.76 -6.73 4.90
N CYS A 57 9.50 -5.60 4.26
CA CYS A 57 8.17 -5.04 4.11
C CYS A 57 8.04 -4.31 2.78
N CYS A 58 6.88 -4.45 2.13
CA CYS A 58 6.42 -3.61 1.04
C CYS A 58 5.12 -2.93 1.48
N VAL A 59 4.93 -1.67 1.08
CA VAL A 59 3.71 -0.90 1.37
C VAL A 59 3.23 -0.26 0.07
N SER A 60 1.93 -0.31 -0.19
CA SER A 60 1.32 0.35 -1.35
C SER A 60 -0.03 0.97 -1.01
N ASN A 61 -0.24 2.16 -1.54
CA ASN A 61 -1.54 2.83 -1.58
C ASN A 61 -1.81 3.25 -3.04
N PRO A 62 -2.18 2.28 -3.90
CA PRO A 62 -2.35 2.54 -5.32
C PRO A 62 -3.61 3.37 -5.59
N PRO A 63 -3.74 3.98 -6.79
CA PRO A 63 -4.99 4.59 -7.20
C PRO A 63 -6.13 3.55 -7.23
N TYR A 64 -7.33 3.94 -6.73
CA TYR A 64 -8.43 3.00 -6.47
C TYR A 64 -9.40 2.80 -7.63
N PHE A 65 -9.26 3.53 -8.72
CA PHE A 65 -10.26 3.59 -9.78
C PHE A 65 -9.97 2.59 -10.88
N ALA A 66 -10.94 1.68 -11.13
CA ALA A 66 -10.91 0.84 -12.31
C ALA A 66 -11.02 1.68 -13.59
N ALA A 67 -10.32 1.29 -14.64
CA ALA A 67 -10.47 1.87 -15.97
C ALA A 67 -11.87 1.56 -16.50
N GLY A 68 -12.85 2.44 -16.23
CA GLY A 68 -14.20 2.36 -16.80
C GLY A 68 -14.32 3.17 -18.10
N PRO A 69 -15.36 2.93 -18.91
CA PRO A 69 -15.57 3.67 -20.16
C PRO A 69 -15.72 5.19 -19.97
N GLU A 70 -16.15 5.65 -18.80
CA GLU A 70 -16.28 7.08 -18.45
C GLU A 70 -14.98 7.71 -17.92
N SER A 71 -13.96 6.91 -17.62
CA SER A 71 -12.72 7.38 -16.98
C SER A 71 -11.59 7.70 -17.96
N LYS A 72 -11.82 7.60 -19.28
CA LYS A 72 -10.78 7.83 -20.31
C LYS A 72 -10.19 9.24 -20.33
N GLU A 73 -10.84 10.20 -19.69
CA GLU A 73 -10.44 11.61 -19.70
C GLU A 73 -9.76 12.08 -18.39
N THR A 74 -9.78 11.26 -17.32
CA THR A 74 -9.14 11.66 -16.06
C THR A 74 -7.70 11.18 -15.96
N PRO A 75 -6.75 12.02 -15.51
CA PRO A 75 -5.35 11.64 -15.32
C PRO A 75 -5.18 10.37 -14.46
N TRP A 76 -6.08 10.15 -13.51
CA TRP A 76 -6.07 9.04 -12.56
C TRP A 76 -6.38 7.67 -13.20
N ALA A 77 -7.26 7.62 -14.21
CA ALA A 77 -7.56 6.38 -14.93
C ALA A 77 -6.36 5.85 -15.72
N ARG A 78 -5.47 6.75 -16.14
CA ARG A 78 -4.20 6.36 -16.79
C ARG A 78 -3.25 5.66 -15.83
N HIS A 79 -3.27 5.98 -14.54
CA HIS A 79 -2.39 5.37 -13.55
C HIS A 79 -2.76 3.90 -13.27
N GLU A 80 -4.05 3.54 -13.25
CA GLU A 80 -4.45 2.13 -13.07
C GLU A 80 -4.16 1.28 -14.32
N ALA A 81 -4.30 1.85 -15.52
CA ALA A 81 -3.84 1.21 -16.75
C ALA A 81 -2.33 0.97 -16.79
N MET A 82 -1.58 1.68 -15.93
CA MET A 82 -0.12 1.57 -15.83
C MET A 82 0.35 0.59 -14.76
N CYS A 83 -0.45 0.26 -13.73
CA CYS A 83 -0.07 -0.69 -12.68
C CYS A 83 -1.30 -1.41 -12.12
N SER A 84 -1.48 -2.66 -12.51
CA SER A 84 -2.59 -3.51 -12.04
C SER A 84 -2.31 -4.08 -10.64
N PRO A 85 -3.34 -4.56 -9.91
CA PRO A 85 -3.13 -5.35 -8.70
C PRO A 85 -2.19 -6.54 -8.90
N GLU A 86 -2.30 -7.23 -10.05
CA GLU A 86 -1.41 -8.32 -10.42
C GLU A 86 0.06 -7.88 -10.44
N ASP A 87 0.37 -6.71 -11.03
CA ASP A 87 1.73 -6.15 -11.04
C ASP A 87 2.22 -5.85 -9.64
N LEU A 88 1.38 -5.25 -8.78
CA LEU A 88 1.72 -4.95 -7.39
C LEU A 88 2.07 -6.20 -6.61
N PHE A 89 1.23 -7.25 -6.68
CA PHE A 89 1.48 -8.50 -5.97
C PHE A 89 2.69 -9.24 -6.52
N ARG A 90 2.85 -9.30 -7.84
CA ARG A 90 4.00 -9.91 -8.52
C ARG A 90 5.32 -9.27 -8.11
N VAL A 91 5.40 -7.94 -8.15
CA VAL A 91 6.61 -7.20 -7.77
C VAL A 91 6.87 -7.34 -6.27
N SER A 92 5.87 -7.14 -5.42
CA SER A 92 6.01 -7.29 -3.97
C SER A 92 6.48 -8.69 -3.57
N ALA A 93 5.95 -9.73 -4.22
CA ALA A 93 6.38 -11.10 -3.96
C ALA A 93 7.85 -11.35 -4.34
N ARG A 94 8.35 -10.69 -5.40
CA ARG A 94 9.75 -10.83 -5.82
C ARG A 94 10.71 -10.03 -4.96
N THR A 95 10.30 -8.87 -4.48
CA THR A 95 11.13 -8.00 -3.64
C THR A 95 11.19 -8.47 -2.18
N LEU A 96 10.11 -9.03 -1.65
CA LEU A 96 10.03 -9.49 -0.27
C LEU A 96 10.87 -10.75 -0.03
N ARG A 97 11.55 -10.80 1.13
CA ARG A 97 12.10 -12.03 1.67
C ARG A 97 10.98 -13.01 2.06
N PHE A 98 11.31 -14.28 2.24
CA PHE A 98 10.38 -15.25 2.85
C PHE A 98 10.00 -14.78 4.27
N GLY A 99 8.73 -14.82 4.60
CA GLY A 99 8.19 -14.26 5.85
C GLY A 99 8.06 -12.74 5.87
N GLY A 100 8.41 -12.03 4.80
CA GLY A 100 8.20 -10.59 4.66
C GLY A 100 6.72 -10.24 4.43
N ASP A 101 6.33 -9.03 4.77
CA ASP A 101 4.94 -8.55 4.75
C ASP A 101 4.69 -7.55 3.61
N PHE A 102 3.55 -7.70 2.95
CA PHE A 102 3.01 -6.72 2.01
C PHE A 102 1.76 -6.08 2.61
N PHE A 103 1.76 -4.76 2.74
CA PHE A 103 0.63 -3.97 3.22
C PHE A 103 0.03 -3.16 2.07
N LEU A 104 -1.28 -3.25 1.92
CA LEU A 104 -2.04 -2.62 0.85
C LEU A 104 -3.27 -1.93 1.40
N VAL A 105 -3.50 -0.68 1.01
CA VAL A 105 -4.77 0.04 1.20
C VAL A 105 -5.56 -0.01 -0.10
N HIS A 106 -6.84 -0.37 -0.06
CA HIS A 106 -7.68 -0.40 -1.25
C HIS A 106 -9.17 -0.22 -0.95
N LYS A 107 -10.00 -0.17 -2.00
CA LYS A 107 -11.45 -0.21 -1.89
C LYS A 107 -11.95 -1.63 -1.61
N PRO A 108 -13.02 -1.80 -0.79
CA PRO A 108 -13.54 -3.11 -0.41
C PRO A 108 -14.10 -3.91 -1.59
N GLU A 109 -14.59 -3.26 -2.63
CA GLU A 109 -15.17 -3.87 -3.83
C GLU A 109 -14.17 -4.78 -4.57
N ARG A 110 -12.88 -4.51 -4.42
CA ARG A 110 -11.83 -5.30 -5.07
C ARG A 110 -11.21 -6.39 -4.18
N LEU A 111 -11.73 -6.61 -2.98
CA LEU A 111 -11.15 -7.57 -2.03
C LEU A 111 -10.97 -8.97 -2.61
N ALA A 112 -11.95 -9.47 -3.36
CA ALA A 112 -11.88 -10.80 -3.96
C ALA A 112 -10.73 -10.91 -4.97
N GLU A 113 -10.56 -9.91 -5.82
CA GLU A 113 -9.46 -9.83 -6.79
C GLU A 113 -8.10 -9.74 -6.09
N LEU A 114 -7.98 -8.89 -5.05
CA LEU A 114 -6.74 -8.76 -4.29
C LEU A 114 -6.35 -10.07 -3.60
N CYS A 115 -7.31 -10.82 -3.07
CA CYS A 115 -7.06 -12.14 -2.48
C CYS A 115 -6.63 -13.16 -3.55
N ALA A 116 -7.19 -13.11 -4.76
CA ALA A 116 -6.79 -13.97 -5.86
C ALA A 116 -5.35 -13.68 -6.31
N CYS A 117 -4.99 -12.41 -6.49
CA CYS A 117 -3.63 -11.99 -6.80
C CYS A 117 -2.64 -12.41 -5.69
N ALA A 118 -3.04 -12.25 -4.41
CA ALA A 118 -2.22 -12.67 -3.28
C ALA A 118 -1.91 -14.18 -3.34
N ALA A 119 -2.92 -15.01 -3.58
CA ALA A 119 -2.77 -16.46 -3.68
C ALA A 119 -1.87 -16.86 -4.87
N ALA A 120 -2.03 -16.21 -6.03
CA ALA A 120 -1.22 -16.48 -7.22
C ALA A 120 0.28 -16.20 -7.01
N HIS A 121 0.61 -15.30 -6.08
CA HIS A 121 2.00 -14.88 -5.81
C HIS A 121 2.57 -15.38 -4.47
N ASN A 122 1.98 -16.41 -3.88
CA ASN A 122 2.45 -16.97 -2.59
C ASN A 122 2.51 -15.92 -1.46
N LEU A 123 1.56 -14.98 -1.47
CA LEU A 123 1.35 -13.95 -0.46
C LEU A 123 0.06 -14.26 0.30
N ALA A 124 0.14 -14.97 1.43
CA ALA A 124 -1.03 -15.36 2.20
C ALA A 124 -1.62 -14.16 2.95
N PRO A 125 -2.92 -13.81 2.76
CA PRO A 125 -3.60 -12.83 3.59
C PRO A 125 -3.55 -13.23 5.07
N LYS A 126 -3.13 -12.29 5.94
CA LYS A 126 -2.95 -12.53 7.38
C LYS A 126 -3.78 -11.61 8.25
N ARG A 127 -4.03 -10.40 7.79
CA ARG A 127 -4.86 -9.42 8.49
C ARG A 127 -5.65 -8.60 7.47
N LEU A 128 -6.94 -8.46 7.71
CA LEU A 128 -7.84 -7.60 6.96
C LEU A 128 -8.50 -6.65 7.94
N GLN A 129 -8.23 -5.37 7.81
CA GLN A 129 -8.91 -4.33 8.57
C GLN A 129 -9.93 -3.63 7.70
N LEU A 130 -11.19 -3.64 8.14
CA LEU A 130 -12.30 -2.96 7.49
C LEU A 130 -12.45 -1.58 8.13
N LEU A 131 -12.35 -0.54 7.33
CA LEU A 131 -12.41 0.84 7.81
C LEU A 131 -13.70 1.52 7.37
N ARG A 132 -14.35 2.19 8.33
CA ARG A 132 -15.59 2.96 8.11
C ARG A 132 -15.36 4.42 8.50
N HIS A 133 -16.12 5.35 7.94
CA HIS A 133 -16.11 6.73 8.44
C HIS A 133 -16.73 6.80 9.83
N LYS A 134 -17.95 6.29 10.02
CA LYS A 134 -18.61 6.07 11.32
C LYS A 134 -18.97 4.59 11.46
N LYS A 135 -19.24 4.14 12.67
CA LYS A 135 -19.56 2.74 12.96
C LYS A 135 -20.74 2.18 12.13
N THR A 136 -21.72 3.04 11.82
CA THR A 136 -22.92 2.68 11.05
C THR A 136 -22.76 2.80 9.54
N ASP A 137 -21.69 3.42 9.08
CA ASP A 137 -21.47 3.65 7.64
C ASP A 137 -21.00 2.36 6.95
N PRO A 138 -21.14 2.23 5.64
CA PRO A 138 -20.53 1.14 4.89
C PRO A 138 -18.98 1.20 5.00
N VAL A 139 -18.34 0.05 4.77
CA VAL A 139 -16.87 -0.01 4.69
C VAL A 139 -16.40 0.86 3.53
N CYS A 140 -15.50 1.78 3.80
CA CYS A 140 -14.99 2.73 2.80
C CYS A 140 -13.59 2.38 2.28
N LEU A 141 -12.77 1.72 3.11
CA LEU A 141 -11.43 1.23 2.77
C LEU A 141 -11.17 -0.11 3.45
N ILE A 142 -10.25 -0.86 2.88
CA ILE A 142 -9.65 -2.04 3.48
C ILE A 142 -8.13 -1.86 3.58
N LEU A 143 -7.56 -2.34 4.68
CA LEU A 143 -6.12 -2.49 4.84
C LEU A 143 -5.83 -3.98 4.88
N LEU A 144 -5.08 -4.46 3.90
CA LEU A 144 -4.76 -5.87 3.74
C LEU A 144 -3.28 -6.09 4.00
N GLN A 145 -2.96 -6.97 4.96
CA GLN A 145 -1.61 -7.49 5.17
C GLN A 145 -1.53 -8.90 4.60
N CYS A 146 -0.59 -9.12 3.70
CA CYS A 146 -0.23 -10.44 3.19
C CYS A 146 1.20 -10.79 3.58
N ARG A 147 1.50 -12.07 3.84
CA ARG A 147 2.85 -12.54 4.19
C ARG A 147 3.35 -13.58 3.21
N LYS A 148 4.57 -13.38 2.70
CA LYS A 148 5.18 -14.30 1.74
C LYS A 148 5.47 -15.65 2.36
N GLY A 149 4.98 -16.71 1.72
CA GLY A 149 5.22 -18.11 2.10
C GLY A 149 4.57 -18.54 3.42
N ALA A 150 3.63 -17.75 3.95
CA ALA A 150 2.92 -18.12 5.18
C ALA A 150 1.79 -19.13 4.91
N LYS A 151 1.44 -19.90 5.94
CA LYS A 151 0.25 -20.77 5.93
C LYS A 151 -1.02 -19.93 5.96
N HIS A 152 -2.16 -20.53 5.59
CA HIS A 152 -3.48 -19.91 5.70
C HIS A 152 -3.79 -19.46 7.14
N GLY A 153 -4.73 -18.55 7.25
CA GLY A 153 -5.21 -17.96 8.51
C GLY A 153 -5.30 -16.44 8.38
N LEU A 154 -6.50 -15.90 8.58
CA LEU A 154 -6.82 -14.49 8.41
C LEU A 154 -7.49 -13.96 9.67
N ILE A 155 -6.96 -12.86 10.21
CA ILE A 155 -7.61 -12.07 11.26
C ILE A 155 -8.38 -10.95 10.57
N ILE A 156 -9.66 -10.79 10.92
CA ILE A 156 -10.51 -9.71 10.41
C ILE A 156 -10.83 -8.77 11.57
N GLU A 157 -10.61 -7.49 11.36
CA GLU A 157 -10.86 -6.42 12.33
C GLU A 157 -11.69 -5.31 11.69
N GLU A 158 -12.47 -4.62 12.49
CA GLU A 158 -13.23 -3.44 12.06
C GLU A 158 -12.85 -2.24 12.90
N GLU A 159 -12.66 -1.11 12.22
CA GLU A 159 -12.38 0.17 12.86
C GLU A 159 -13.19 1.29 12.18
N TYR A 160 -13.35 2.40 12.88
CA TYR A 160 -14.01 3.59 12.35
C TYR A 160 -13.24 4.87 12.74
N LEU A 161 -13.32 5.87 11.87
CA LEU A 161 -12.53 7.09 12.01
C LEU A 161 -13.20 8.12 12.95
N ARG A 162 -14.54 8.11 13.03
CA ARG A 162 -15.32 9.10 13.80
C ARG A 162 -16.38 8.44 14.64
N ASN A 163 -16.62 8.98 15.82
CA ASN A 163 -17.74 8.67 16.69
C ASN A 163 -19.06 9.12 16.06
N ALA A 164 -20.19 8.73 16.65
CA ALA A 164 -21.53 9.11 16.17
C ALA A 164 -21.73 10.65 16.14
N ASP A 165 -21.16 11.36 17.11
CA ASP A 165 -21.18 12.82 17.22
C ASP A 165 -20.22 13.55 16.25
N GLY A 166 -19.44 12.80 15.44
CA GLY A 166 -18.47 13.34 14.49
C GLY A 166 -17.07 13.62 15.05
N THR A 167 -16.85 13.45 16.34
CA THR A 167 -15.51 13.57 16.94
C THR A 167 -14.57 12.45 16.48
N PRO A 168 -13.23 12.64 16.50
CA PRO A 168 -12.27 11.59 16.21
C PRO A 168 -12.46 10.37 17.13
N SER A 169 -12.47 9.16 16.55
CA SER A 169 -12.48 7.91 17.32
C SER A 169 -11.15 7.66 18.03
N ASP A 170 -11.11 6.71 18.95
CA ASP A 170 -9.86 6.30 19.58
C ASP A 170 -8.87 5.70 18.57
N TYR A 171 -9.37 4.99 17.55
CA TYR A 171 -8.56 4.52 16.44
C TYR A 171 -7.91 5.67 15.67
N TYR A 172 -8.68 6.69 15.31
CA TYR A 172 -8.16 7.88 14.64
C TYR A 172 -7.10 8.59 15.49
N ARG A 173 -7.36 8.77 16.79
CA ARG A 173 -6.42 9.41 17.72
C ARG A 173 -5.10 8.64 17.81
N ARG A 174 -5.15 7.30 17.89
CA ARG A 174 -3.94 6.46 17.87
C ARG A 174 -3.15 6.61 16.58
N LEU A 175 -3.81 6.68 15.41
CA LEU A 175 -3.16 6.82 14.11
C LEU A 175 -2.41 8.14 13.97
N TYR A 176 -2.98 9.23 14.49
CA TYR A 176 -2.45 10.58 14.31
C TYR A 176 -1.74 11.13 15.56
N HIS A 177 -1.61 10.32 16.60
CA HIS A 177 -0.94 10.68 17.88
C HIS A 177 -1.52 11.96 18.51
N ILE A 178 -2.86 12.13 18.53
CA ILE A 178 -3.58 13.28 19.07
C ILE A 178 -4.60 12.87 20.13
#